data_be160f6f067ff27ab0ed9b9c5483ac2e
#
_entry.id   be160f6f067ff27ab0ed9b9c5483ac2e
#
_cell.length_a   1.000
_cell.length_b   1.000
_cell.length_c   1.000
_cell.angle_alpha   90.00
_cell.angle_beta   90.00
_cell.angle_gamma   90.00
#
_symmetry.space_group_name_H-M   'P 1'
#
loop_
_entity.id
_entity.type
_entity.pdbx_description
1 polymer ?
#
loop_
_entity_poly.entity_id
_entity_poly.type
_entity_poly.pdbx_seq_one_letter_code
_entity_poly.pdbx_strand_id
1 'polypeptide(L)'
;MPESNQTTPATIGASDEHSLIHRKSGTWKATCQYFMGGDASPIEVEGRETGTMLGELWCNSHFEADMMGSPIAGNGSLGYDPVKKKYIFTWNDSTAPFLYLFEGDFDPETNILELFGENFDPVRQCIVTYRSRIEFKNDNEHVVDLSIDVPEGLPIKVLRYEFIRAEQ
;
A
#
# COMPACT_ATOMS: atom_id res chain seq x y z
N MET A 1 -22.47 15.08 46.66
CA MET A 1 -21.46 14.44 45.82
C MET A 1 -21.98 14.49 44.40
N PRO A 2 -21.42 15.26 43.46
CA PRO A 2 -21.85 15.20 42.08
C PRO A 2 -21.25 13.92 41.46
N GLU A 3 -22.12 13.09 40.87
CA GLU A 3 -21.73 11.93 40.09
C GLU A 3 -20.91 12.40 38.87
N SER A 4 -19.67 11.94 38.78
CA SER A 4 -18.83 12.16 37.63
C SER A 4 -19.41 11.36 36.44
N ASN A 5 -20.08 12.05 35.56
CA ASN A 5 -20.54 11.50 34.29
C ASN A 5 -19.28 11.21 33.45
N GLN A 6 -18.70 10.02 33.57
CA GLN A 6 -17.64 9.54 32.67
C GLN A 6 -18.31 9.23 31.34
N THR A 7 -18.27 10.20 30.43
CA THR A 7 -18.62 9.99 29.04
C THR A 7 -17.54 9.09 28.46
N THR A 8 -17.86 7.82 28.22
CA THR A 8 -16.98 6.93 27.41
C THR A 8 -16.80 7.57 26.04
N PRO A 9 -15.56 7.74 25.55
CA PRO A 9 -15.35 8.28 24.21
C PRO A 9 -16.13 7.46 23.19
N ALA A 10 -16.88 8.13 22.31
CA ALA A 10 -17.59 7.45 21.25
C ALA A 10 -16.54 6.78 20.33
N THR A 11 -16.56 5.46 20.24
CA THR A 11 -15.71 4.72 19.31
C THR A 11 -16.35 4.82 17.93
N ILE A 12 -15.64 5.39 16.96
CA ILE A 12 -16.02 5.33 15.56
C ILE A 12 -15.72 3.90 15.08
N GLY A 13 -16.75 3.14 14.78
CA GLY A 13 -16.63 1.74 14.32
C GLY A 13 -16.26 1.62 12.85
N ALA A 14 -16.12 0.38 12.40
CA ALA A 14 -15.92 0.06 10.99
C ALA A 14 -17.15 0.46 10.16
N SER A 15 -16.91 0.91 8.93
CA SER A 15 -17.89 1.19 7.90
C SER A 15 -17.73 0.20 6.73
N ASP A 16 -18.59 0.28 5.72
CA ASP A 16 -18.55 -0.62 4.56
C ASP A 16 -17.20 -0.55 3.82
N GLU A 17 -16.54 0.60 3.81
CA GLU A 17 -15.24 0.81 3.18
C GLU A 17 -14.13 -0.06 3.80
N HIS A 18 -14.26 -0.41 5.09
CA HIS A 18 -13.28 -1.27 5.77
C HIS A 18 -13.27 -2.69 5.24
N SER A 19 -14.33 -3.15 4.56
CA SER A 19 -14.36 -4.47 3.92
C SER A 19 -13.24 -4.67 2.90
N LEU A 20 -12.86 -3.60 2.19
CA LEU A 20 -11.73 -3.61 1.25
C LEU A 20 -10.40 -3.87 1.96
N ILE A 21 -10.22 -3.29 3.15
CA ILE A 21 -8.98 -3.42 3.92
C ILE A 21 -8.75 -4.87 4.34
N HIS A 22 -9.81 -5.58 4.70
CA HIS A 22 -9.75 -7.01 5.06
C HIS A 22 -9.23 -7.89 3.92
N ARG A 23 -9.41 -7.50 2.65
CA ARG A 23 -8.90 -8.25 1.49
C ARG A 23 -7.36 -8.32 1.46
N LYS A 24 -6.67 -7.36 2.10
CA LYS A 24 -5.21 -7.34 2.21
C LYS A 24 -4.67 -8.24 3.32
N SER A 25 -5.53 -8.72 4.23
CA SER A 25 -5.09 -9.62 5.31
C SER A 25 -4.68 -10.99 4.78
N GLY A 26 -3.80 -11.68 5.54
CA GLY A 26 -3.29 -13.02 5.23
C GLY A 26 -1.86 -13.00 4.71
N THR A 27 -1.43 -14.14 4.18
CA THR A 27 -0.06 -14.32 3.67
C THR A 27 -0.08 -14.39 2.14
N TRP A 28 0.87 -13.70 1.53
CA TRP A 28 0.97 -13.53 0.09
C TRP A 28 2.36 -13.86 -0.41
N LYS A 29 2.45 -14.58 -1.52
CA LYS A 29 3.67 -14.66 -2.34
C LYS A 29 3.65 -13.50 -3.31
N ALA A 30 4.78 -12.83 -3.49
CA ALA A 30 4.91 -11.67 -4.36
C ALA A 30 5.97 -11.92 -5.42
N THR A 31 5.63 -11.62 -6.68
CA THR A 31 6.61 -11.44 -7.77
C THR A 31 6.76 -9.94 -7.99
N CYS A 32 7.97 -9.44 -7.77
CA CYS A 32 8.27 -8.01 -7.73
C CYS A 32 9.13 -7.61 -8.92
N GLN A 33 8.69 -6.63 -9.68
CA GLN A 33 9.43 -6.05 -10.80
C GLN A 33 9.80 -4.60 -10.47
N TYR A 34 11.10 -4.30 -10.51
CA TYR A 34 11.63 -2.95 -10.31
C TYR A 34 12.12 -2.39 -11.63
N PHE A 35 11.54 -1.25 -12.05
CA PHE A 35 11.85 -0.59 -13.30
C PHE A 35 12.99 0.41 -13.11
N MET A 36 14.12 0.16 -13.75
CA MET A 36 15.33 0.98 -13.62
C MET A 36 15.37 2.17 -14.58
N GLY A 37 14.32 2.34 -15.40
CA GLY A 37 14.21 3.39 -16.41
C GLY A 37 14.91 3.05 -17.74
N GLY A 38 14.62 3.85 -18.77
CA GLY A 38 15.11 3.63 -20.14
C GLY A 38 14.62 2.30 -20.72
N ASP A 39 15.46 1.70 -21.56
CA ASP A 39 15.17 0.41 -22.23
C ASP A 39 15.63 -0.81 -21.40
N ALA A 40 16.03 -0.61 -20.14
CA ALA A 40 16.47 -1.69 -19.27
C ALA A 40 15.30 -2.61 -18.89
N SER A 41 15.54 -3.93 -18.94
CA SER A 41 14.59 -4.90 -18.40
C SER A 41 14.42 -4.70 -16.90
N PRO A 42 13.21 -4.88 -16.34
CA PRO A 42 13.01 -4.80 -14.91
C PRO A 42 13.81 -5.88 -14.18
N ILE A 43 14.24 -5.54 -12.95
CA ILE A 43 14.80 -6.53 -12.03
C ILE A 43 13.63 -7.25 -11.39
N GLU A 44 13.61 -8.58 -11.47
CA GLU A 44 12.58 -9.41 -10.89
C GLU A 44 13.10 -10.13 -9.65
N VAL A 45 12.35 -10.07 -8.56
CA VAL A 45 12.63 -10.78 -7.31
C VAL A 45 11.36 -11.35 -6.72
N GLU A 46 11.51 -12.46 -6.00
CA GLU A 46 10.43 -13.06 -5.21
C GLU A 46 10.39 -12.45 -3.82
N GLY A 47 9.19 -12.20 -3.33
CA GLY A 47 8.94 -11.67 -2.00
C GLY A 47 7.78 -12.35 -1.29
N ARG A 48 7.57 -11.94 -0.06
CA ARG A 48 6.46 -12.39 0.78
C ARG A 48 5.91 -11.21 1.57
N GLU A 49 4.58 -11.12 1.65
CA GLU A 49 3.88 -10.16 2.50
C GLU A 49 2.96 -10.89 3.47
N THR A 50 2.90 -10.41 4.72
CA THR A 50 1.92 -10.86 5.71
C THR A 50 1.11 -9.66 6.16
N GLY A 51 -0.18 -9.66 5.86
CA GLY A 51 -1.14 -8.65 6.29
C GLY A 51 -1.87 -9.10 7.55
N THR A 52 -1.84 -8.27 8.59
CA THR A 52 -2.50 -8.53 9.88
C THR A 52 -3.47 -7.39 10.20
N MET A 53 -4.72 -7.74 10.48
CA MET A 53 -5.71 -6.75 10.88
C MET A 53 -5.43 -6.21 12.29
N LEU A 54 -5.47 -4.89 12.43
CA LEU A 54 -5.50 -4.18 13.72
C LEU A 54 -6.96 -3.82 14.02
N GLY A 55 -7.62 -4.69 14.76
CA GLY A 55 -9.07 -4.66 14.90
C GLY A 55 -9.75 -4.85 13.54
N GLU A 56 -10.77 -4.04 13.27
CA GLU A 56 -11.51 -4.06 12.00
C GLU A 56 -11.16 -2.88 11.08
N LEU A 57 -10.23 -2.00 11.50
CA LEU A 57 -10.05 -0.67 10.91
C LEU A 57 -8.81 -0.56 10.04
N TRP A 58 -7.73 -1.29 10.36
CA TRP A 58 -6.44 -1.18 9.68
C TRP A 58 -5.89 -2.56 9.32
N CYS A 59 -5.21 -2.66 8.20
CA CYS A 59 -4.37 -3.80 7.87
C CYS A 59 -2.91 -3.38 7.86
N ASN A 60 -2.13 -3.95 8.78
CA ASN A 60 -0.70 -3.75 8.83
C ASN A 60 -0.02 -4.89 8.06
N SER A 61 0.81 -4.56 7.10
CA SER A 61 1.55 -5.53 6.31
C SER A 61 3.04 -5.47 6.61
N HIS A 62 3.65 -6.64 6.60
CA HIS A 62 5.09 -6.82 6.66
C HIS A 62 5.53 -7.56 5.38
N PHE A 63 6.45 -6.94 4.65
CA PHE A 63 6.99 -7.45 3.39
C PHE A 63 8.46 -7.79 3.55
N GLU A 64 8.87 -8.88 2.92
CA GLU A 64 10.26 -9.33 2.85
C GLU A 64 10.59 -9.80 1.43
N ALA A 65 11.79 -9.46 0.96
CA ALA A 65 12.35 -9.95 -0.29
C ALA A 65 13.89 -10.01 -0.20
N ASP A 66 14.52 -10.72 -1.12
CA ASP A 66 15.97 -10.71 -1.29
C ASP A 66 16.32 -10.15 -2.68
N MET A 67 16.91 -8.97 -2.71
CA MET A 67 17.37 -8.36 -3.95
C MET A 67 18.84 -8.73 -4.21
N MET A 68 19.05 -9.87 -4.89
CA MET A 68 20.38 -10.36 -5.28
C MET A 68 21.37 -10.48 -4.11
N GLY A 69 20.92 -11.05 -2.97
CA GLY A 69 21.71 -11.21 -1.76
C GLY A 69 21.64 -10.03 -0.78
N SER A 70 20.80 -9.03 -1.07
CA SER A 70 20.52 -7.91 -0.18
C SER A 70 19.09 -8.03 0.34
N PRO A 71 18.88 -8.43 1.60
CA PRO A 71 17.53 -8.54 2.16
C PRO A 71 16.87 -7.17 2.28
N ILE A 72 15.61 -7.11 1.88
CA ILE A 72 14.73 -5.95 1.98
C ILE A 72 13.57 -6.32 2.89
N ALA A 73 13.25 -5.45 3.83
CA ALA A 73 12.05 -5.54 4.65
C ALA A 73 11.30 -4.23 4.63
N GLY A 74 9.97 -4.29 4.56
CA GLY A 74 9.10 -3.12 4.56
C GLY A 74 7.83 -3.33 5.38
N ASN A 75 7.25 -2.22 5.84
CA ASN A 75 5.99 -2.23 6.56
C ASN A 75 5.03 -1.25 5.89
N GLY A 76 3.78 -1.70 5.74
CA GLY A 76 2.66 -0.90 5.27
C GLY A 76 1.54 -0.85 6.30
N SER A 77 0.72 0.18 6.22
CA SER A 77 -0.54 0.25 6.96
C SER A 77 -1.61 0.85 6.06
N LEU A 78 -2.68 0.09 5.82
CA LEU A 78 -3.84 0.51 5.04
C LEU A 78 -5.04 0.68 5.95
N GLY A 79 -5.72 1.81 5.86
CA GLY A 79 -6.94 2.13 6.58
C GLY A 79 -7.85 3.05 5.80
N TYR A 80 -8.98 3.44 6.40
CA TYR A 80 -9.92 4.40 5.84
C TYR A 80 -10.21 5.51 6.86
N ASP A 81 -10.06 6.75 6.42
CA ASP A 81 -10.39 7.95 7.22
C ASP A 81 -11.80 8.42 6.87
N PRO A 82 -12.79 8.23 7.75
CA PRO A 82 -14.18 8.60 7.48
C PRO A 82 -14.41 10.12 7.44
N VAL A 83 -13.50 10.93 8.00
CA VAL A 83 -13.59 12.40 7.96
C VAL A 83 -13.13 12.90 6.62
N LYS A 84 -12.00 12.42 6.13
CA LYS A 84 -11.48 12.72 4.79
C LYS A 84 -12.25 12.00 3.68
N LYS A 85 -12.93 10.88 4.02
CA LYS A 85 -13.54 9.93 3.07
C LYS A 85 -12.51 9.40 2.08
N LYS A 86 -11.34 9.01 2.59
CA LYS A 86 -10.21 8.52 1.81
C LYS A 86 -9.61 7.27 2.44
N TYR A 87 -9.13 6.37 1.60
CA TYR A 87 -8.19 5.35 2.03
C TYR A 87 -6.84 6.01 2.26
N ILE A 88 -6.17 5.58 3.33
CA ILE A 88 -4.84 6.05 3.73
C ILE A 88 -3.91 4.86 3.69
N PHE A 89 -2.77 5.01 3.05
CA PHE A 89 -1.72 4.01 3.04
C PHE A 89 -0.39 4.64 3.39
N THR A 90 0.35 3.99 4.28
CA THR A 90 1.72 4.36 4.61
C THR A 90 2.66 3.23 4.26
N TRP A 91 3.90 3.58 3.89
CA TRP A 91 4.95 2.62 3.61
C TRP A 91 6.30 3.14 4.10
N ASN A 92 7.07 2.26 4.70
CA ASN A 92 8.49 2.47 5.00
C ASN A 92 9.24 1.13 4.84
N ASP A 93 10.49 1.19 4.45
CA ASP A 93 11.31 0.02 4.24
C ASP A 93 12.76 0.23 4.64
N SER A 94 13.53 -0.87 4.60
CA SER A 94 14.94 -0.89 5.02
C SER A 94 15.90 -0.24 4.01
N THR A 95 15.40 0.21 2.85
CA THR A 95 16.25 0.77 1.78
C THR A 95 16.35 2.29 1.84
N ALA A 96 15.40 2.96 2.51
CA ALA A 96 15.34 4.43 2.56
C ALA A 96 14.80 4.94 3.91
N PRO A 97 15.33 6.05 4.46
CA PRO A 97 14.91 6.61 5.74
C PRO A 97 13.68 7.51 5.61
N PHE A 98 12.73 7.15 4.74
CA PHE A 98 11.55 7.96 4.45
C PHE A 98 10.27 7.19 4.79
N LEU A 99 9.25 7.92 5.25
CA LEU A 99 7.89 7.45 5.33
C LEU A 99 7.13 7.95 4.09
N TYR A 100 6.57 7.04 3.33
CA TYR A 100 5.70 7.35 2.20
C TYR A 100 4.25 7.36 2.68
N LEU A 101 3.52 8.41 2.34
CA LEU A 101 2.10 8.59 2.67
C LEU A 101 1.31 8.76 1.38
N PHE A 102 0.19 8.02 1.30
CA PHE A 102 -0.72 8.02 0.16
C PHE A 102 -2.16 8.15 0.64
N GLU A 103 -2.97 8.85 -0.14
CA GLU A 103 -4.41 8.96 0.07
C GLU A 103 -5.15 8.76 -1.26
N GLY A 104 -6.34 8.16 -1.23
CA GLY A 104 -7.10 7.99 -2.45
C GLY A 104 -8.43 7.27 -2.30
N ASP A 105 -8.95 6.80 -3.42
CA ASP A 105 -10.29 6.27 -3.55
C ASP A 105 -10.30 4.87 -4.16
N PHE A 106 -11.31 4.11 -3.78
CA PHE A 106 -11.60 2.80 -4.37
C PHE A 106 -12.76 2.92 -5.36
N ASP A 107 -12.56 2.41 -6.56
CA ASP A 107 -13.59 2.27 -7.57
C ASP A 107 -14.11 0.80 -7.58
N PRO A 108 -15.35 0.55 -7.13
CA PRO A 108 -15.91 -0.78 -7.10
C PRO A 108 -16.23 -1.36 -8.49
N GLU A 109 -16.38 -0.53 -9.53
CA GLU A 109 -16.64 -1.01 -10.88
C GLU A 109 -15.42 -1.64 -11.51
N THR A 110 -14.25 -1.09 -11.23
CA THR A 110 -12.96 -1.58 -11.73
C THR A 110 -12.20 -2.44 -10.72
N ASN A 111 -12.64 -2.50 -9.47
CA ASN A 111 -11.90 -3.11 -8.34
C ASN A 111 -10.51 -2.52 -8.12
N ILE A 112 -10.37 -1.21 -8.32
CA ILE A 112 -9.08 -0.52 -8.21
C ILE A 112 -9.12 0.46 -7.05
N LEU A 113 -8.14 0.34 -6.15
CA LEU A 113 -7.80 1.37 -5.18
C LEU A 113 -6.66 2.20 -5.76
N GLU A 114 -6.94 3.48 -6.02
CA GLU A 114 -5.98 4.42 -6.57
C GLU A 114 -5.58 5.44 -5.51
N LEU A 115 -4.29 5.51 -5.22
CA LEU A 115 -3.72 6.30 -4.15
C LEU A 115 -2.64 7.22 -4.69
N PHE A 116 -2.59 8.45 -4.20
CA PHE A 116 -1.60 9.45 -4.58
C PHE A 116 -0.88 9.99 -3.33
N GLY A 117 0.39 10.35 -3.49
CA GLY A 117 1.16 10.98 -2.44
C GLY A 117 2.34 11.76 -2.95
N GLU A 118 2.56 12.95 -2.39
CA GLU A 118 3.79 13.71 -2.61
C GLU A 118 4.85 13.19 -1.65
N ASN A 119 5.87 12.53 -2.20
CA ASN A 119 6.93 11.90 -1.43
C ASN A 119 8.30 12.19 -2.05
N PHE A 120 9.35 12.09 -1.23
CA PHE A 120 10.72 12.28 -1.71
C PHE A 120 11.15 11.08 -2.58
N ASP A 121 11.64 11.39 -3.79
CA ASP A 121 12.28 10.41 -4.67
C ASP A 121 13.80 10.47 -4.49
N PRO A 122 14.43 9.42 -3.92
CA PRO A 122 15.86 9.40 -3.68
C PRO A 122 16.70 9.36 -4.97
N VAL A 123 16.13 8.87 -6.07
CA VAL A 123 16.81 8.84 -7.38
C VAL A 123 16.84 10.20 -8.02
N ARG A 124 15.72 10.93 -7.98
CA ARG A 124 15.59 12.29 -8.56
C ARG A 124 15.98 13.40 -7.59
N GLN A 125 16.16 13.07 -6.31
CA GLN A 125 16.50 14.02 -5.24
C GLN A 125 15.50 15.17 -5.10
N CYS A 126 14.21 14.90 -5.32
CA CYS A 126 13.14 15.90 -5.20
C CYS A 126 11.83 15.27 -4.75
N ILE A 127 10.87 16.11 -4.37
CA ILE A 127 9.49 15.66 -4.12
C ILE A 127 8.80 15.43 -5.47
N VAL A 128 8.15 14.29 -5.60
CA VAL A 128 7.37 13.89 -6.77
C VAL A 128 6.01 13.38 -6.33
N THR A 129 5.04 13.41 -7.23
CA THR A 129 3.75 12.75 -7.01
C THR A 129 3.86 11.29 -7.42
N TYR A 130 3.82 10.40 -6.44
CA TYR A 130 3.66 8.97 -6.68
C TYR A 130 2.18 8.62 -6.82
N ARG A 131 1.90 7.70 -7.73
CA ARG A 131 0.61 7.07 -7.94
C ARG A 131 0.74 5.58 -7.68
N SER A 132 0.03 5.08 -6.67
CA SER A 132 -0.09 3.65 -6.36
C SER A 132 -1.46 3.16 -6.80
N ARG A 133 -1.49 2.15 -7.65
CA ARG A 133 -2.70 1.53 -8.15
C ARG A 133 -2.73 0.07 -7.68
N ILE A 134 -3.72 -0.26 -6.85
CA ILE A 134 -3.93 -1.62 -6.34
C ILE A 134 -5.17 -2.19 -7.01
N GLU A 135 -4.98 -3.16 -7.89
CA GLU A 135 -6.06 -3.86 -8.58
C GLU A 135 -6.33 -5.20 -7.92
N PHE A 136 -7.51 -5.36 -7.35
CA PHE A 136 -7.96 -6.61 -6.75
C PHE A 136 -8.59 -7.49 -7.83
N LYS A 137 -7.83 -8.46 -8.36
CA LYS A 137 -8.31 -9.40 -9.39
C LYS A 137 -9.42 -10.31 -8.85
N ASN A 138 -9.20 -10.81 -7.65
CA ASN A 138 -10.12 -11.64 -6.86
C ASN A 138 -9.65 -11.67 -5.40
N ASP A 139 -10.22 -12.53 -4.55
CA ASP A 139 -9.85 -12.63 -3.13
C ASP A 139 -8.46 -13.25 -2.89
N ASN A 140 -7.87 -13.86 -3.91
CA ASN A 140 -6.59 -14.55 -3.83
C ASN A 140 -5.49 -13.90 -4.69
N GLU A 141 -5.81 -12.84 -5.41
CA GLU A 141 -4.86 -12.18 -6.31
C GLU A 141 -5.08 -10.67 -6.34
N HIS A 142 -4.01 -9.92 -6.18
CA HIS A 142 -4.00 -8.48 -6.43
C HIS A 142 -2.66 -8.02 -6.99
N VAL A 143 -2.69 -6.89 -7.67
CA VAL A 143 -1.52 -6.29 -8.32
C VAL A 143 -1.35 -4.87 -7.80
N VAL A 144 -0.12 -4.51 -7.48
CA VAL A 144 0.26 -3.15 -7.10
C VAL A 144 1.20 -2.59 -8.16
N ASP A 145 0.79 -1.51 -8.79
CA ASP A 145 1.63 -0.72 -9.69
C ASP A 145 1.96 0.62 -9.02
N LEU A 146 3.24 0.95 -8.91
CA LEU A 146 3.70 2.27 -8.47
C LEU A 146 4.33 3.00 -9.63
N SER A 147 3.89 4.23 -9.84
CA SER A 147 4.43 5.13 -10.86
C SER A 147 4.63 6.52 -10.31
N ILE A 148 5.40 7.33 -11.03
CA ILE A 148 5.53 8.76 -10.78
C ILE A 148 4.70 9.48 -11.83
N ASP A 149 3.75 10.30 -11.39
CA ASP A 149 3.00 11.18 -12.27
C ASP A 149 3.91 12.30 -12.75
N VAL A 150 3.82 12.60 -14.03
CA VAL A 150 4.53 13.71 -14.68
C VAL A 150 3.52 14.66 -15.32
N PRO A 151 3.79 15.97 -15.34
CA PRO A 151 2.86 16.97 -15.89
C PRO A 151 2.51 16.73 -17.36
N GLU A 152 3.46 16.18 -18.12
CA GLU A 152 3.30 15.87 -19.54
C GLU A 152 3.84 14.48 -19.83
N GLY A 153 3.06 13.67 -20.57
CA GLY A 153 3.45 12.33 -20.98
C GLY A 153 2.80 11.20 -20.15
N LEU A 154 3.35 10.00 -20.29
CA LEU A 154 2.89 8.83 -19.55
C LEU A 154 3.58 8.75 -18.18
N PRO A 155 2.89 8.26 -17.14
CA PRO A 155 3.50 8.02 -15.84
C PRO A 155 4.75 7.14 -15.95
N ILE A 156 5.76 7.47 -15.15
CA ILE A 156 7.01 6.71 -15.12
C ILE A 156 6.84 5.52 -14.17
N LYS A 157 6.93 4.31 -14.69
CA LYS A 157 6.85 3.09 -13.86
C LYS A 157 8.03 3.01 -12.90
N VAL A 158 7.73 2.67 -11.63
CA VAL A 158 8.73 2.47 -10.58
C VAL A 158 8.81 0.99 -10.22
N LEU A 159 7.66 0.39 -9.88
CA LEU A 159 7.59 -1.03 -9.54
C LEU A 159 6.22 -1.62 -9.89
N ARG A 160 6.19 -2.95 -10.01
CA ARG A 160 4.98 -3.75 -10.11
C ARG A 160 5.14 -4.97 -9.21
N TYR A 161 4.17 -5.20 -8.34
CA TYR A 161 4.10 -6.39 -7.50
C TYR A 161 2.84 -7.18 -7.84
N GLU A 162 2.99 -8.45 -8.10
CA GLU A 162 1.89 -9.40 -8.29
C GLU A 162 1.82 -10.29 -7.07
N PHE A 163 0.70 -10.26 -6.38
CA PHE A 163 0.48 -10.99 -5.14
C PHE A 163 -0.49 -12.14 -5.37
N ILE A 164 -0.09 -13.32 -4.94
CA ILE A 164 -0.93 -14.52 -4.91
C ILE A 164 -1.00 -15.00 -3.46
N ARG A 165 -2.22 -15.26 -2.97
CA ARG A 165 -2.42 -15.75 -1.61
C ARG A 165 -1.69 -17.07 -1.42
N ALA A 166 -0.87 -17.16 -0.37
CA ALA A 166 -0.20 -18.41 -0.03
C ALA A 166 -1.22 -19.42 0.52
N GLU A 167 -1.10 -20.67 0.10
CA GLU A 167 -1.85 -21.77 0.71
C GLU A 167 -1.51 -21.87 2.19
N GLN A 168 -2.55 -22.12 3.01
CA GLN A 168 -2.39 -22.31 4.45
C GLN A 168 -1.83 -23.68 4.76
#